data_e617e79b45c7c3e4924f27aa780c58e9
#
_entry.id   e617e79b45c7c3e4924f27aa780c58e9
#
_cell.length_a   1.000
_cell.length_b   1.000
_cell.length_c   1.000
_cell.angle_alpha   90.00
_cell.angle_beta   90.00
_cell.angle_gamma   90.00
#
_symmetry.space_group_name_H-M   'P 1'
#
loop_
_entity.id
_entity.type
_entity.pdbx_description
1 polymer ?
#
loop_
_entity_poly.entity_id
_entity_poly.type
_entity_poly.pdbx_seq_one_letter_code
_entity_poly.pdbx_strand_id
1 'polypeptide(L)'
;MYKRQVDPIKTFGTQEQKDKYLPPLASGELLSAFALTEPCAGSDMTALRTTARLDGDHYVVNGEKLFITNAIEGRLISLVCLIDDQPQVLIAQLPTTQDNNFKIKKYGLHALKRLHNNGLIFNNFKVPKENLIQLPHGNGLTIAYHGLNLGRVALCANASGCMNAMLWSMIPWTKFRTTYGQEIGNRELVQDRIARLSGYILSTNALTSWCSSLLDLGYRGELECIIAKTFGSECEKESAIELCMKTHGGRSFLQGHLIGDNIHEFLAPLIYEGEGDMLNMAFFKTLVKDHGVKYFEPIGKLLAKKQRKKPAISDFVLRPHLFFPYATWVARNTISPSPSVDITHLPSKLVPHAKFAIKNLQKSRLEISELMRTYQLKLADRQCRMSILSRNLQHLITILVTVGYTSSNYDNVTAEIADVACENLKNKILGCHPSDAQIRKSVKLGEKLSSQQWGDKTDIRTILMRY
;
A
#
# COMPACT_ATOMS: atom_id res chain seq x y z
N MET A 1 -14.16 4.70 -3.56
CA MET A 1 -13.97 3.64 -4.59
C MET A 1 -14.22 4.11 -6.01
N TYR A 2 -15.26 4.92 -6.29
CA TYR A 2 -15.62 5.39 -7.65
C TYR A 2 -14.58 6.27 -8.35
N LYS A 3 -13.78 7.08 -7.63
CA LYS A 3 -12.81 8.00 -8.23
C LYS A 3 -11.74 7.29 -9.08
N ARG A 4 -11.27 6.13 -8.65
CA ARG A 4 -10.22 5.37 -9.34
C ARG A 4 -10.62 4.86 -10.72
N GLN A 5 -11.90 4.53 -10.91
CA GLN A 5 -12.40 3.95 -12.16
C GLN A 5 -12.61 5.01 -13.24
N VAL A 6 -12.83 6.26 -12.83
CA VAL A 6 -13.00 7.43 -13.70
C VAL A 6 -11.66 8.06 -14.06
N ASP A 7 -10.66 7.88 -13.20
CA ASP A 7 -9.36 8.54 -13.28
C ASP A 7 -8.60 8.33 -14.60
N PRO A 8 -8.57 7.13 -15.22
CA PRO A 8 -7.96 6.95 -16.52
C PRO A 8 -8.50 7.91 -17.58
N ILE A 9 -9.82 8.12 -17.63
CA ILE A 9 -10.46 9.05 -18.58
C ILE A 9 -10.15 10.50 -18.19
N LYS A 10 -10.31 10.84 -16.91
CA LYS A 10 -10.07 12.20 -16.41
C LYS A 10 -8.64 12.66 -16.67
N THR A 11 -7.66 11.81 -16.40
CA THR A 11 -6.24 12.19 -16.43
C THR A 11 -5.64 12.04 -17.82
N PHE A 12 -5.99 10.98 -18.54
CA PHE A 12 -5.33 10.59 -19.77
C PHE A 12 -6.21 10.62 -21.01
N GLY A 13 -7.54 10.74 -20.86
CA GLY A 13 -8.48 10.80 -21.99
C GLY A 13 -8.29 12.04 -22.85
N THR A 14 -8.63 11.93 -24.14
CA THR A 14 -8.75 13.10 -25.05
C THR A 14 -9.90 14.00 -24.58
N GLN A 15 -9.97 15.22 -25.12
CA GLN A 15 -11.07 16.13 -24.75
C GLN A 15 -12.43 15.54 -25.15
N GLU A 16 -12.53 14.93 -26.33
CA GLU A 16 -13.75 14.27 -26.80
C GLU A 16 -14.17 13.11 -25.88
N GLN A 17 -13.20 12.31 -25.41
CA GLN A 17 -13.47 11.23 -24.45
C GLN A 17 -13.93 11.79 -23.09
N LYS A 18 -13.34 12.89 -22.63
CA LYS A 18 -13.74 13.55 -21.38
C LYS A 18 -15.15 14.12 -21.50
N ASP A 19 -15.45 14.84 -22.57
CA ASP A 19 -16.78 15.46 -22.82
C ASP A 19 -17.88 14.41 -22.95
N LYS A 20 -17.56 13.26 -23.55
CA LYS A 20 -18.50 12.14 -23.74
C LYS A 20 -18.79 11.38 -22.44
N TYR A 21 -17.76 11.08 -21.64
CA TYR A 21 -17.88 10.10 -20.56
C TYR A 21 -17.90 10.72 -19.15
N LEU A 22 -17.27 11.88 -18.92
CA LEU A 22 -17.21 12.43 -17.57
C LEU A 22 -18.54 12.97 -17.05
N PRO A 23 -19.38 13.67 -17.84
CA PRO A 23 -20.66 14.15 -17.34
C PRO A 23 -21.59 13.05 -16.85
N PRO A 24 -21.88 11.96 -17.64
CA PRO A 24 -22.73 10.88 -17.16
C PRO A 24 -22.11 10.05 -16.03
N LEU A 25 -20.78 10.01 -15.92
CA LEU A 25 -20.09 9.39 -14.77
C LEU A 25 -20.20 10.26 -13.52
N ALA A 26 -20.20 11.59 -13.67
CA ALA A 26 -20.34 12.52 -12.55
C ALA A 26 -21.78 12.57 -12.02
N SER A 27 -22.79 12.50 -12.90
CA SER A 27 -24.19 12.45 -12.50
C SER A 27 -24.61 11.08 -11.91
N GLY A 28 -23.83 10.03 -12.15
CA GLY A 28 -24.15 8.64 -11.75
C GLY A 28 -25.08 7.92 -12.75
N GLU A 29 -25.40 8.52 -13.87
CA GLU A 29 -26.10 7.86 -15.00
C GLU A 29 -25.30 6.67 -15.53
N LEU A 30 -23.97 6.86 -15.71
CA LEU A 30 -23.05 5.78 -15.96
C LEU A 30 -22.26 5.47 -14.68
N LEU A 31 -21.99 4.18 -14.48
CA LEU A 31 -21.05 3.72 -13.48
C LEU A 31 -19.93 2.96 -14.17
N SER A 32 -18.72 3.04 -13.60
CA SER A 32 -17.55 2.46 -14.25
C SER A 32 -16.90 1.35 -13.44
N ALA A 33 -16.07 0.56 -14.12
CA ALA A 33 -15.18 -0.46 -13.55
C ALA A 33 -13.78 -0.35 -14.16
N PHE A 34 -12.79 -0.93 -13.49
CA PHE A 34 -11.43 -1.01 -14.00
C PHE A 34 -11.04 -2.48 -14.19
N ALA A 35 -10.88 -2.91 -15.43
CA ALA A 35 -10.67 -4.30 -15.80
C ALA A 35 -9.21 -4.56 -16.16
N LEU A 36 -8.40 -4.93 -15.15
CA LEU A 36 -6.97 -5.18 -15.26
C LEU A 36 -6.64 -6.66 -15.07
N THR A 37 -6.98 -7.22 -13.90
CA THR A 37 -6.60 -8.56 -13.47
C THR A 37 -7.15 -9.65 -14.39
N GLU A 38 -6.33 -10.66 -14.65
CA GLU A 38 -6.68 -11.87 -15.40
C GLU A 38 -6.35 -13.13 -14.60
N PRO A 39 -6.86 -14.31 -14.97
CA PRO A 39 -6.51 -15.55 -14.29
C PRO A 39 -5.00 -15.80 -14.15
N CYS A 40 -4.19 -15.34 -15.12
CA CYS A 40 -2.74 -15.48 -15.13
C CYS A 40 -1.97 -14.19 -14.80
N ALA A 41 -2.65 -13.05 -14.71
CA ALA A 41 -2.03 -11.73 -14.50
C ALA A 41 -2.67 -11.01 -13.31
N GLY A 42 -2.09 -11.21 -12.14
CA GLY A 42 -2.44 -10.52 -10.90
C GLY A 42 -1.25 -9.69 -10.41
N SER A 43 -0.37 -10.30 -9.62
CA SER A 43 0.89 -9.64 -9.17
C SER A 43 1.86 -9.38 -10.32
N ASP A 44 1.85 -10.25 -11.32
CA ASP A 44 2.64 -10.09 -12.55
C ASP A 44 1.78 -9.56 -13.70
N MET A 45 1.86 -8.25 -13.91
CA MET A 45 1.14 -7.57 -15.00
C MET A 45 1.75 -7.82 -16.39
N THR A 46 2.94 -8.42 -16.47
CA THR A 46 3.54 -8.78 -17.76
C THR A 46 2.93 -10.05 -18.36
N ALA A 47 2.17 -10.81 -17.57
CA ALA A 47 1.49 -12.03 -17.98
C ALA A 47 0.08 -11.78 -18.57
N LEU A 48 -0.29 -10.55 -18.92
CA LEU A 48 -1.55 -10.22 -19.60
C LEU A 48 -1.71 -11.02 -20.90
N ARG A 49 -2.93 -11.50 -21.15
CA ARG A 49 -3.29 -12.32 -22.31
C ARG A 49 -4.50 -11.79 -23.07
N THR A 50 -5.33 -10.95 -22.46
CA THR A 50 -6.44 -10.30 -23.18
C THR A 50 -5.85 -9.44 -24.29
N THR A 51 -6.25 -9.70 -25.54
CA THR A 51 -5.76 -9.00 -26.72
C THR A 51 -6.85 -8.16 -27.35
N ALA A 52 -6.46 -7.11 -28.07
CA ALA A 52 -7.35 -6.36 -28.94
C ALA A 52 -6.64 -6.09 -30.28
N ARG A 53 -7.31 -6.39 -31.37
CA ARG A 53 -6.81 -6.17 -32.73
C ARG A 53 -7.69 -5.17 -33.45
N LEU A 54 -7.08 -4.18 -34.11
CA LEU A 54 -7.83 -3.23 -34.93
C LEU A 54 -8.41 -3.93 -36.17
N ASP A 55 -9.70 -3.75 -36.42
CA ASP A 55 -10.42 -4.27 -37.56
C ASP A 55 -11.39 -3.18 -38.05
N GLY A 56 -11.04 -2.48 -39.10
CA GLY A 56 -11.75 -1.31 -39.60
C GLY A 56 -11.80 -0.16 -38.59
N ASP A 57 -12.96 0.14 -38.08
CA ASP A 57 -13.25 1.21 -37.13
C ASP A 57 -13.41 0.73 -35.68
N HIS A 58 -13.13 -0.56 -35.42
CA HIS A 58 -13.26 -1.16 -34.10
C HIS A 58 -12.02 -1.97 -33.71
N TYR A 59 -11.77 -2.03 -32.40
CA TYR A 59 -10.92 -3.05 -31.81
C TYR A 59 -11.75 -4.30 -31.50
N VAL A 60 -11.29 -5.45 -31.95
CA VAL A 60 -11.86 -6.76 -31.66
C VAL A 60 -11.10 -7.37 -30.48
N VAL A 61 -11.80 -7.49 -29.34
CA VAL A 61 -11.23 -7.92 -28.06
C VAL A 61 -11.51 -9.40 -27.82
N ASN A 62 -10.48 -10.12 -27.39
CA ASN A 62 -10.55 -11.53 -26.96
C ASN A 62 -9.80 -11.72 -25.66
N GLY A 63 -10.39 -12.42 -24.69
CA GLY A 63 -9.76 -12.72 -23.41
C GLY A 63 -10.72 -12.80 -22.23
N GLU A 64 -10.12 -12.89 -21.04
CA GLU A 64 -10.87 -13.00 -19.78
C GLU A 64 -10.30 -12.06 -18.73
N LYS A 65 -11.17 -11.39 -17.98
CA LYS A 65 -10.83 -10.59 -16.81
C LYS A 65 -11.41 -11.20 -15.55
N LEU A 66 -10.70 -11.06 -14.42
CA LEU A 66 -11.05 -11.67 -13.15
C LEU A 66 -11.06 -10.63 -12.02
N PHE A 67 -11.90 -10.83 -11.03
CA PHE A 67 -12.04 -9.96 -9.85
C PHE A 67 -12.35 -8.48 -10.18
N ILE A 68 -13.20 -8.26 -11.18
CA ILE A 68 -13.53 -6.90 -11.60
C ILE A 68 -14.68 -6.36 -10.75
N THR A 69 -14.36 -5.42 -9.88
CA THR A 69 -15.36 -4.75 -9.03
C THR A 69 -16.25 -3.86 -9.87
N ASN A 70 -17.55 -3.91 -9.61
CA ASN A 70 -18.62 -3.19 -10.31
C ASN A 70 -18.84 -3.64 -11.76
N ALA A 71 -18.31 -4.80 -12.16
CA ALA A 71 -18.49 -5.37 -13.49
C ALA A 71 -19.86 -6.07 -13.59
N ILE A 72 -20.84 -5.34 -14.08
CA ILE A 72 -22.19 -5.83 -14.46
C ILE A 72 -22.57 -5.26 -15.82
N GLU A 73 -23.67 -5.75 -16.37
CA GLU A 73 -24.21 -5.29 -17.64
C GLU A 73 -24.41 -3.77 -17.65
N GLY A 74 -24.17 -3.12 -18.79
CA GLY A 74 -24.35 -1.69 -19.00
C GLY A 74 -23.28 -0.79 -18.39
N ARG A 75 -22.23 -1.34 -17.75
CA ARG A 75 -21.15 -0.54 -17.15
C ARG A 75 -20.12 -0.08 -18.17
N LEU A 76 -19.56 1.08 -17.92
CA LEU A 76 -18.34 1.52 -18.61
C LEU A 76 -17.12 0.89 -17.96
N ILE A 77 -16.19 0.36 -18.72
CA ILE A 77 -14.94 -0.19 -18.19
C ILE A 77 -13.72 0.44 -18.82
N SER A 78 -12.70 0.71 -18.02
CA SER A 78 -11.33 0.92 -18.49
C SER A 78 -10.69 -0.47 -18.61
N LEU A 79 -10.61 -0.99 -19.83
CA LEU A 79 -10.13 -2.33 -20.13
C LEU A 79 -8.66 -2.31 -20.51
N VAL A 80 -7.81 -2.91 -19.70
CA VAL A 80 -6.40 -3.10 -20.02
C VAL A 80 -6.24 -4.36 -20.87
N CYS A 81 -5.65 -4.23 -22.05
CA CYS A 81 -5.42 -5.34 -22.99
C CYS A 81 -4.12 -5.13 -23.77
N LEU A 82 -3.69 -6.16 -24.49
CA LEU A 82 -2.54 -6.08 -25.40
C LEU A 82 -3.02 -5.66 -26.80
N ILE A 83 -2.43 -4.59 -27.31
CA ILE A 83 -2.51 -4.18 -28.72
C ILE A 83 -1.08 -4.20 -29.26
N ASP A 84 -0.80 -4.97 -30.30
CA ASP A 84 0.53 -5.16 -30.85
C ASP A 84 1.56 -5.55 -29.76
N ASP A 85 1.19 -6.52 -28.92
CA ASP A 85 1.95 -7.01 -27.77
C ASP A 85 2.31 -5.94 -26.70
N GLN A 86 1.68 -4.76 -26.76
CA GLN A 86 1.87 -3.70 -25.78
C GLN A 86 0.61 -3.51 -24.93
N PRO A 87 0.73 -3.37 -23.61
CA PRO A 87 -0.40 -3.03 -22.76
C PRO A 87 -0.98 -1.67 -23.13
N GLN A 88 -2.27 -1.63 -23.37
CA GLN A 88 -3.05 -0.43 -23.71
C GLN A 88 -4.35 -0.40 -22.92
N VAL A 89 -5.06 0.72 -22.91
CA VAL A 89 -6.34 0.88 -22.21
C VAL A 89 -7.43 1.34 -23.19
N LEU A 90 -8.47 0.53 -23.28
CA LEU A 90 -9.69 0.84 -24.05
C LEU A 90 -10.82 1.26 -23.09
N ILE A 91 -11.57 2.29 -23.45
CA ILE A 91 -12.85 2.63 -22.81
C ILE A 91 -13.92 1.78 -23.47
N ALA A 92 -14.44 0.77 -22.78
CA ALA A 92 -15.43 -0.14 -23.33
C ALA A 92 -16.77 -0.03 -22.59
N GLN A 93 -17.86 0.11 -23.32
CA GLN A 93 -19.21 0.02 -22.78
C GLN A 93 -19.65 -1.43 -22.81
N LEU A 94 -19.91 -2.01 -21.65
CA LEU A 94 -20.46 -3.36 -21.57
C LEU A 94 -21.91 -3.37 -22.06
N PRO A 95 -22.34 -4.40 -22.83
CA PRO A 95 -23.72 -4.55 -23.27
C PRO A 95 -24.68 -4.66 -22.07
N THR A 96 -25.94 -4.30 -22.29
CA THR A 96 -27.02 -4.48 -21.29
C THR A 96 -27.52 -5.93 -21.22
N THR A 97 -27.15 -6.76 -22.18
CA THR A 97 -27.44 -8.19 -22.22
C THR A 97 -26.22 -8.98 -22.60
N GLN A 98 -26.11 -10.18 -22.08
CA GLN A 98 -25.01 -11.11 -22.42
C GLN A 98 -25.36 -11.85 -23.73
N ASP A 99 -24.33 -12.15 -24.52
CA ASP A 99 -24.41 -12.88 -25.77
C ASP A 99 -23.17 -13.79 -25.98
N ASN A 100 -22.90 -14.21 -27.21
CA ASN A 100 -21.72 -15.03 -27.53
C ASN A 100 -20.41 -14.23 -27.51
N ASN A 101 -20.47 -12.90 -27.59
CA ASN A 101 -19.31 -12.02 -27.64
C ASN A 101 -18.93 -11.48 -26.26
N PHE A 102 -19.90 -11.45 -25.33
CA PHE A 102 -19.71 -10.92 -23.98
C PHE A 102 -20.45 -11.76 -22.93
N LYS A 103 -19.74 -12.22 -21.90
CA LYS A 103 -20.31 -12.93 -20.75
C LYS A 103 -19.76 -12.44 -19.44
N ILE A 104 -20.61 -12.43 -18.41
CA ILE A 104 -20.21 -12.19 -17.03
C ILE A 104 -20.15 -13.52 -16.28
N LYS A 105 -18.99 -13.80 -15.70
CA LYS A 105 -18.78 -14.97 -14.84
C LYS A 105 -18.97 -14.56 -13.38
N LYS A 106 -20.09 -14.94 -12.79
CA LYS A 106 -20.39 -14.70 -11.38
C LYS A 106 -19.69 -15.73 -10.53
N TYR A 107 -19.12 -15.29 -9.42
CA TYR A 107 -18.54 -16.14 -8.36
C TYR A 107 -18.77 -15.48 -7.00
N GLY A 108 -18.84 -16.29 -5.93
CA GLY A 108 -19.00 -15.79 -4.58
C GLY A 108 -17.65 -15.45 -3.94
N LEU A 109 -17.58 -14.31 -3.26
CA LEU A 109 -16.45 -13.95 -2.42
C LEU A 109 -16.89 -13.85 -0.96
N HIS A 110 -16.07 -14.32 -0.03
CA HIS A 110 -16.28 -14.09 1.39
C HIS A 110 -16.01 -12.64 1.79
N ALA A 111 -15.10 -11.96 1.10
CA ALA A 111 -14.87 -10.52 1.21
C ALA A 111 -15.62 -9.76 0.10
N LEU A 112 -15.72 -8.45 0.24
CA LEU A 112 -16.38 -7.57 -0.73
C LEU A 112 -17.86 -7.94 -0.96
N LYS A 113 -18.53 -8.45 0.07
CA LYS A 113 -19.88 -9.01 0.04
C LYS A 113 -20.94 -8.06 -0.51
N ARG A 114 -20.73 -6.76 -0.36
CA ARG A 114 -21.69 -5.70 -0.76
C ARG A 114 -21.38 -5.13 -2.13
N LEU A 115 -20.43 -5.70 -2.87
CA LEU A 115 -20.00 -5.24 -4.17
C LEU A 115 -20.23 -6.34 -5.21
N HIS A 116 -20.61 -5.93 -6.42
CA HIS A 116 -20.51 -6.81 -7.58
C HIS A 116 -19.03 -6.99 -7.92
N ASN A 117 -18.53 -8.21 -7.84
CA ASN A 117 -17.16 -8.54 -8.20
C ASN A 117 -17.19 -9.79 -9.07
N ASN A 118 -16.94 -9.63 -10.36
CA ASN A 118 -17.17 -10.65 -11.37
C ASN A 118 -15.98 -10.82 -12.31
N GLY A 119 -15.96 -11.93 -13.06
CA GLY A 119 -15.15 -12.10 -14.25
C GLY A 119 -15.88 -11.59 -15.48
N LEU A 120 -15.13 -11.20 -16.51
CA LEU A 120 -15.62 -10.78 -17.81
C LEU A 120 -14.97 -11.65 -18.88
N ILE A 121 -15.77 -12.18 -19.79
CA ILE A 121 -15.29 -13.00 -20.92
C ILE A 121 -15.63 -12.27 -22.20
N PHE A 122 -14.62 -12.03 -23.02
CA PHE A 122 -14.71 -11.36 -24.31
C PHE A 122 -14.38 -12.36 -25.44
N ASN A 123 -15.24 -12.48 -26.41
CA ASN A 123 -15.05 -13.30 -27.60
C ASN A 123 -15.45 -12.47 -28.82
N ASN A 124 -14.48 -11.96 -29.56
CA ASN A 124 -14.69 -11.03 -30.67
C ASN A 124 -15.56 -9.82 -30.29
N PHE A 125 -15.36 -9.31 -29.06
CA PHE A 125 -16.08 -8.16 -28.53
C PHE A 125 -15.56 -6.87 -29.18
N LYS A 126 -16.47 -6.07 -29.74
CA LYS A 126 -16.13 -4.86 -30.50
C LYS A 126 -16.10 -3.61 -29.60
N VAL A 127 -15.02 -2.85 -29.68
CA VAL A 127 -14.84 -1.55 -29.02
C VAL A 127 -14.45 -0.51 -30.07
N PRO A 128 -15.14 0.64 -30.18
CA PRO A 128 -14.80 1.68 -31.15
C PRO A 128 -13.34 2.14 -31.05
N LYS A 129 -12.68 2.40 -32.18
CA LYS A 129 -11.25 2.76 -32.21
C LYS A 129 -10.92 4.07 -31.46
N GLU A 130 -11.87 5.01 -31.48
CA GLU A 130 -11.74 6.29 -30.78
C GLU A 130 -11.75 6.15 -29.27
N ASN A 131 -12.06 4.98 -28.74
CA ASN A 131 -12.06 4.68 -27.31
C ASN A 131 -10.69 4.21 -26.77
N LEU A 132 -9.66 4.17 -27.60
CA LEU A 132 -8.29 3.95 -27.13
C LEU A 132 -7.80 5.19 -26.37
N ILE A 133 -7.33 5.00 -25.13
CA ILE A 133 -6.64 6.07 -24.39
C ILE A 133 -5.19 6.11 -24.87
N GLN A 134 -4.85 7.15 -25.61
CA GLN A 134 -3.51 7.34 -26.15
C GLN A 134 -2.63 8.12 -25.18
N LEU A 135 -1.41 7.61 -24.95
CA LEU A 135 -0.40 8.30 -24.15
C LEU A 135 0.69 8.86 -25.09
N PRO A 136 1.15 10.10 -24.87
CA PRO A 136 2.30 10.64 -25.60
C PRO A 136 3.60 9.87 -25.27
N HIS A 137 3.70 9.33 -24.05
CA HIS A 137 4.84 8.54 -23.57
C HIS A 137 4.38 7.43 -22.62
N GLY A 138 5.03 6.27 -22.69
CA GLY A 138 4.65 5.09 -21.87
C GLY A 138 3.65 4.18 -22.58
N ASN A 139 3.01 3.31 -21.80
CA ASN A 139 2.00 2.36 -22.26
C ASN A 139 0.84 2.28 -21.26
N GLY A 140 -0.13 1.41 -21.52
CA GLY A 140 -1.32 1.24 -20.68
C GLY A 140 -1.01 0.88 -19.21
N LEU A 141 0.16 0.29 -18.90
CA LEU A 141 0.56 0.06 -17.52
C LEU A 141 0.86 1.38 -16.78
N THR A 142 1.27 2.44 -17.47
CA THR A 142 1.43 3.76 -16.86
C THR A 142 0.09 4.27 -16.31
N ILE A 143 -0.98 4.10 -17.07
CA ILE A 143 -2.36 4.44 -16.65
C ILE A 143 -2.77 3.55 -15.46
N ALA A 144 -2.53 2.25 -15.58
CA ALA A 144 -2.87 1.29 -14.53
C ALA A 144 -2.17 1.59 -13.20
N TYR A 145 -0.86 1.86 -13.22
CA TYR A 145 -0.10 2.19 -12.01
C TYR A 145 -0.51 3.52 -11.40
N HIS A 146 -0.88 4.52 -12.22
CA HIS A 146 -1.41 5.78 -11.70
C HIS A 146 -2.68 5.55 -10.87
N GLY A 147 -3.66 4.84 -11.43
CA GLY A 147 -4.88 4.47 -10.72
C GLY A 147 -4.64 3.59 -9.47
N LEU A 148 -3.66 2.67 -9.54
CA LEU A 148 -3.27 1.84 -8.40
C LEU A 148 -2.68 2.69 -7.26
N ASN A 149 -1.85 3.69 -7.54
CA ASN A 149 -1.28 4.55 -6.50
C ASN A 149 -2.35 5.34 -5.75
N LEU A 150 -3.33 5.91 -6.46
CA LEU A 150 -4.48 6.57 -5.84
C LEU A 150 -5.29 5.60 -4.96
N GLY A 151 -5.50 4.37 -5.44
CA GLY A 151 -6.17 3.32 -4.69
C GLY A 151 -5.42 2.93 -3.42
N ARG A 152 -4.10 2.85 -3.46
CA ARG A 152 -3.24 2.50 -2.31
C ARG A 152 -3.35 3.51 -1.16
N VAL A 153 -3.36 4.80 -1.47
CA VAL A 153 -3.58 5.85 -0.45
C VAL A 153 -4.98 5.75 0.13
N ALA A 154 -5.99 5.56 -0.73
CA ALA A 154 -7.37 5.38 -0.29
C ALA A 154 -7.55 4.16 0.62
N LEU A 155 -6.81 3.06 0.39
CA LEU A 155 -6.81 1.90 1.28
C LEU A 155 -6.20 2.20 2.64
N CYS A 156 -5.11 2.98 2.71
CA CYS A 156 -4.53 3.42 3.97
C CYS A 156 -5.51 4.28 4.78
N ALA A 157 -6.20 5.21 4.12
CA ALA A 157 -7.25 6.02 4.74
C ALA A 157 -8.42 5.17 5.25
N ASN A 158 -8.86 4.18 4.45
CA ASN A 158 -9.90 3.25 4.84
C ASN A 158 -9.49 2.39 6.06
N ALA A 159 -8.27 1.89 6.07
CA ALA A 159 -7.72 1.14 7.21
C ALA A 159 -7.77 1.97 8.50
N SER A 160 -7.41 3.26 8.44
CA SER A 160 -7.56 4.16 9.58
C SER A 160 -9.02 4.28 10.05
N GLY A 161 -9.97 4.44 9.11
CA GLY A 161 -11.40 4.48 9.41
C GLY A 161 -11.90 3.20 10.09
N CYS A 162 -11.52 2.03 9.56
CA CYS A 162 -11.85 0.74 10.14
C CYS A 162 -11.26 0.57 11.55
N MET A 163 -10.01 0.95 11.75
CA MET A 163 -9.36 0.90 13.06
C MET A 163 -9.98 1.87 14.07
N ASN A 164 -10.44 3.03 13.66
CA ASN A 164 -11.25 3.93 14.51
C ASN A 164 -12.56 3.26 14.93
N ALA A 165 -13.28 2.63 14.01
CA ALA A 165 -14.51 1.90 14.34
C ALA A 165 -14.24 0.75 15.34
N MET A 166 -13.11 0.04 15.20
CA MET A 166 -12.68 -0.97 16.15
C MET A 166 -12.42 -0.37 17.54
N LEU A 167 -11.71 0.75 17.62
CA LEU A 167 -11.41 1.43 18.89
C LEU A 167 -12.69 1.91 19.56
N TRP A 168 -13.61 2.52 18.80
CA TRP A 168 -14.91 2.97 19.32
C TRP A 168 -15.77 1.82 19.81
N SER A 169 -15.67 0.64 19.21
CA SER A 169 -16.33 -0.58 19.69
C SER A 169 -15.67 -1.15 20.95
N MET A 170 -14.34 -1.07 21.04
CA MET A 170 -13.59 -1.62 22.19
C MET A 170 -13.81 -0.82 23.48
N ILE A 171 -13.71 0.52 23.43
CA ILE A 171 -13.76 1.35 24.65
C ILE A 171 -15.02 1.11 25.50
N PRO A 172 -16.24 1.20 24.97
CA PRO A 172 -17.44 0.93 25.79
C PRO A 172 -17.52 -0.51 26.29
N TRP A 173 -17.07 -1.47 25.45
CA TRP A 173 -17.02 -2.87 25.86
C TRP A 173 -16.08 -3.10 27.03
N THR A 174 -14.92 -2.44 27.06
CA THR A 174 -13.95 -2.59 28.15
C THR A 174 -14.44 -2.05 29.49
N LYS A 175 -15.38 -1.12 29.49
CA LYS A 175 -16.07 -0.61 30.68
C LYS A 175 -17.26 -1.47 31.09
N PHE A 176 -17.93 -2.11 30.15
CA PHE A 176 -19.08 -2.95 30.39
C PHE A 176 -18.70 -4.35 30.91
N ARG A 177 -17.68 -4.96 30.30
CA ARG A 177 -17.30 -6.35 30.60
C ARG A 177 -16.47 -6.44 31.86
N THR A 178 -16.98 -7.20 32.84
CA THR A 178 -16.29 -7.49 34.10
C THR A 178 -15.75 -8.92 34.12
N THR A 179 -14.53 -9.12 34.57
CA THR A 179 -13.90 -10.42 34.81
C THR A 179 -13.05 -10.34 36.07
N TYR A 180 -13.07 -11.42 36.89
CA TYR A 180 -12.31 -11.45 38.13
C TYR A 180 -12.52 -10.21 39.02
N GLY A 181 -13.76 -9.77 39.15
CA GLY A 181 -14.17 -8.68 40.05
C GLY A 181 -13.89 -7.25 39.57
N GLN A 182 -13.41 -7.04 38.34
CA GLN A 182 -13.17 -5.69 37.79
C GLN A 182 -13.41 -5.62 36.30
N GLU A 183 -13.64 -4.39 35.79
CA GLU A 183 -13.76 -4.10 34.38
C GLU A 183 -12.49 -4.57 33.61
N ILE A 184 -12.68 -5.13 32.41
CA ILE A 184 -11.54 -5.56 31.60
C ILE A 184 -10.67 -4.37 31.14
N GLY A 185 -11.21 -3.17 31.08
CA GLY A 185 -10.50 -1.92 30.82
C GLY A 185 -9.39 -1.60 31.83
N ASN A 186 -9.47 -2.16 33.04
CA ASN A 186 -8.43 -2.04 34.06
C ASN A 186 -7.32 -3.11 33.92
N ARG A 187 -7.38 -3.93 32.88
CA ARG A 187 -6.36 -4.94 32.62
C ARG A 187 -5.25 -4.38 31.75
N GLU A 188 -4.02 -4.59 32.15
CA GLU A 188 -2.80 -4.15 31.48
C GLU A 188 -2.79 -4.57 29.98
N LEU A 189 -3.14 -5.83 29.70
CA LEU A 189 -3.24 -6.35 28.31
C LEU A 189 -4.28 -5.61 27.45
N VAL A 190 -5.37 -5.15 28.04
CA VAL A 190 -6.42 -4.41 27.31
C VAL A 190 -5.98 -2.98 27.07
N GLN A 191 -5.38 -2.35 28.08
CA GLN A 191 -4.82 -1.00 27.99
C GLN A 191 -3.72 -0.93 26.92
N ASP A 192 -2.79 -1.90 26.87
CA ASP A 192 -1.79 -2.01 25.82
C ASP A 192 -2.41 -2.13 24.42
N ARG A 193 -3.46 -2.94 24.25
CA ARG A 193 -4.17 -3.05 22.97
C ARG A 193 -4.77 -1.74 22.50
N ILE A 194 -5.36 -0.96 23.41
CA ILE A 194 -5.92 0.37 23.10
C ILE A 194 -4.81 1.32 22.66
N ALA A 195 -3.70 1.36 23.38
CA ALA A 195 -2.56 2.21 23.04
C ALA A 195 -1.95 1.86 21.67
N ARG A 196 -1.76 0.56 21.40
CA ARG A 196 -1.24 0.08 20.11
C ARG A 196 -2.17 0.42 18.95
N LEU A 197 -3.47 0.19 19.12
CA LEU A 197 -4.47 0.53 18.12
C LEU A 197 -4.48 2.03 17.80
N SER A 198 -4.41 2.88 18.82
CA SER A 198 -4.31 4.33 18.64
C SER A 198 -3.03 4.74 17.91
N GLY A 199 -1.91 4.07 18.18
CA GLY A 199 -0.65 4.25 17.45
C GLY A 199 -0.76 3.90 15.96
N TYR A 200 -1.46 2.83 15.63
CA TYR A 200 -1.72 2.45 14.22
C TYR A 200 -2.62 3.45 13.51
N ILE A 201 -3.68 3.92 14.18
CA ILE A 201 -4.56 4.97 13.64
C ILE A 201 -3.75 6.24 13.33
N LEU A 202 -2.93 6.71 14.26
CA LEU A 202 -2.13 7.92 14.06
C LEU A 202 -1.15 7.75 12.91
N SER A 203 -0.42 6.64 12.85
CA SER A 203 0.58 6.40 11.81
C SER A 203 -0.04 6.23 10.42
N THR A 204 -1.22 5.61 10.32
CA THR A 204 -1.95 5.50 9.04
C THR A 204 -2.51 6.85 8.58
N ASN A 205 -3.00 7.69 9.50
CA ASN A 205 -3.41 9.05 9.18
C ASN A 205 -2.23 9.89 8.68
N ALA A 206 -1.08 9.78 9.34
CA ALA A 206 0.14 10.48 8.96
C ALA A 206 0.60 10.06 7.54
N LEU A 207 0.64 8.76 7.24
CA LEU A 207 0.98 8.25 5.91
C LEU A 207 -0.02 8.69 4.85
N THR A 208 -1.31 8.66 5.15
CA THR A 208 -2.37 9.10 4.22
C THR A 208 -2.20 10.57 3.88
N SER A 209 -2.00 11.43 4.88
CA SER A 209 -1.80 12.86 4.70
C SER A 209 -0.55 13.15 3.87
N TRP A 210 0.56 12.50 4.21
CA TRP A 210 1.83 12.65 3.50
C TRP A 210 1.73 12.25 2.02
N CYS A 211 1.16 11.06 1.73
CA CYS A 211 1.00 10.58 0.36
C CYS A 211 0.04 11.47 -0.45
N SER A 212 -1.08 11.89 0.15
CA SER A 212 -2.04 12.78 -0.52
C SER A 212 -1.40 14.11 -0.90
N SER A 213 -0.65 14.72 0.03
CA SER A 213 0.05 15.99 -0.23
C SER A 213 1.07 15.86 -1.36
N LEU A 214 1.82 14.76 -1.43
CA LEU A 214 2.78 14.53 -2.52
C LEU A 214 2.07 14.36 -3.88
N LEU A 215 0.96 13.62 -3.91
CA LEU A 215 0.18 13.45 -5.13
C LEU A 215 -0.45 14.76 -5.60
N ASP A 216 -0.95 15.59 -4.68
CA ASP A 216 -1.51 16.92 -4.98
C ASP A 216 -0.44 17.88 -5.52
N LEU A 217 0.82 17.73 -5.09
CA LEU A 217 1.97 18.46 -5.64
C LEU A 217 2.46 17.91 -6.99
N GLY A 218 1.81 16.88 -7.54
CA GLY A 218 2.14 16.29 -8.84
C GLY A 218 3.25 15.24 -8.81
N TYR A 219 3.72 14.81 -7.63
CA TYR A 219 4.67 13.70 -7.54
C TYR A 219 3.97 12.37 -7.90
N ARG A 220 4.71 11.46 -8.52
CA ARG A 220 4.19 10.13 -8.87
C ARG A 220 3.87 9.26 -7.64
N GLY A 221 4.62 9.45 -6.55
CA GLY A 221 4.36 8.85 -5.24
C GLY A 221 4.37 7.31 -5.19
N GLU A 222 5.08 6.65 -6.10
CA GLU A 222 5.00 5.18 -6.24
C GLU A 222 5.48 4.45 -4.98
N LEU A 223 6.64 4.83 -4.44
CA LEU A 223 7.21 4.22 -3.23
C LEU A 223 6.39 4.57 -2.00
N GLU A 224 5.99 5.81 -1.89
CA GLU A 224 5.19 6.35 -0.79
C GLU A 224 3.83 5.65 -0.68
N CYS A 225 3.16 5.49 -1.82
CA CYS A 225 1.87 4.79 -1.88
C CYS A 225 1.99 3.30 -1.56
N ILE A 226 3.12 2.65 -1.90
CA ILE A 226 3.42 1.28 -1.47
C ILE A 226 3.53 1.22 0.05
N ILE A 227 4.28 2.14 0.67
CA ILE A 227 4.42 2.20 2.14
C ILE A 227 3.05 2.36 2.81
N ALA A 228 2.26 3.32 2.34
CA ALA A 228 0.93 3.59 2.89
C ALA A 228 0.02 2.36 2.83
N LYS A 229 -0.04 1.68 1.67
CA LYS A 229 -0.88 0.50 1.47
C LYS A 229 -0.42 -0.69 2.32
N THR A 230 0.86 -1.03 2.29
CA THR A 230 1.39 -2.19 3.02
C THR A 230 1.25 -1.99 4.53
N PHE A 231 1.63 -0.82 5.03
CA PHE A 231 1.51 -0.50 6.45
C PHE A 231 0.04 -0.47 6.90
N GLY A 232 -0.83 0.24 6.17
CA GLY A 232 -2.25 0.36 6.52
C GLY A 232 -2.95 -0.99 6.59
N SER A 233 -2.80 -1.84 5.57
CA SER A 233 -3.45 -3.16 5.53
C SER A 233 -2.92 -4.13 6.59
N GLU A 234 -1.62 -4.13 6.89
CA GLU A 234 -1.06 -4.95 7.96
C GLU A 234 -1.53 -4.48 9.35
N CYS A 235 -1.60 -3.17 9.58
CA CYS A 235 -2.14 -2.62 10.83
C CYS A 235 -3.64 -2.93 10.99
N GLU A 236 -4.41 -2.84 9.92
CA GLU A 236 -5.84 -3.18 9.93
C GLU A 236 -6.07 -4.65 10.33
N LYS A 237 -5.33 -5.58 9.70
CA LYS A 237 -5.37 -7.01 10.07
C LYS A 237 -5.00 -7.23 11.53
N GLU A 238 -3.86 -6.69 11.97
CA GLU A 238 -3.38 -6.86 13.36
C GLU A 238 -4.40 -6.27 14.35
N SER A 239 -4.98 -5.13 14.02
CA SER A 239 -6.02 -4.48 14.83
C SER A 239 -7.29 -5.31 14.92
N ALA A 240 -7.75 -5.88 13.82
CA ALA A 240 -8.95 -6.70 13.80
C ALA A 240 -8.77 -7.98 14.63
N ILE A 241 -7.69 -8.73 14.39
CA ILE A 241 -7.49 -10.06 14.96
C ILE A 241 -6.86 -9.99 16.36
N GLU A 242 -5.72 -9.30 16.49
CA GLU A 242 -4.92 -9.35 17.71
C GLU A 242 -5.42 -8.37 18.79
N LEU A 243 -6.02 -7.25 18.37
CA LEU A 243 -6.43 -6.22 19.31
C LEU A 243 -7.95 -6.26 19.57
N CYS A 244 -8.76 -6.05 18.54
CA CYS A 244 -10.21 -5.90 18.69
C CYS A 244 -10.90 -7.24 18.99
N MET A 245 -10.67 -8.27 18.18
CA MET A 245 -11.27 -9.61 18.37
C MET A 245 -10.93 -10.18 19.75
N LYS A 246 -9.67 -10.14 20.16
CA LYS A 246 -9.22 -10.63 21.48
C LYS A 246 -9.77 -9.81 22.64
N THR A 247 -10.09 -8.55 22.46
CA THR A 247 -10.71 -7.72 23.50
C THR A 247 -12.20 -8.01 23.63
N HIS A 248 -12.89 -8.22 22.51
CA HIS A 248 -14.30 -8.61 22.53
C HIS A 248 -14.53 -10.06 22.95
N GLY A 249 -13.54 -10.94 22.76
CA GLY A 249 -13.66 -12.35 23.08
C GLY A 249 -14.69 -13.07 22.21
N GLY A 250 -15.39 -14.05 22.75
CA GLY A 250 -16.34 -14.90 22.02
C GLY A 250 -17.47 -14.15 21.30
N ARG A 251 -17.88 -12.97 21.80
CA ARG A 251 -18.91 -12.15 21.11
C ARG A 251 -18.48 -11.68 19.71
N SER A 252 -17.18 -11.61 19.44
CA SER A 252 -16.67 -11.23 18.11
C SER A 252 -17.06 -12.20 17.00
N PHE A 253 -17.57 -13.38 17.35
CA PHE A 253 -18.10 -14.39 16.40
C PHE A 253 -19.61 -14.34 16.21
N LEU A 254 -20.32 -13.47 16.96
CA LEU A 254 -21.77 -13.34 16.82
C LEU A 254 -22.11 -12.66 15.48
N GLN A 255 -23.22 -13.10 14.87
CA GLN A 255 -23.83 -12.40 13.74
C GLN A 255 -24.26 -10.98 14.18
N GLY A 256 -24.05 -9.98 13.33
CA GLY A 256 -24.28 -8.58 13.66
C GLY A 256 -23.09 -7.90 14.37
N HIS A 257 -22.08 -8.65 14.80
CA HIS A 257 -20.89 -8.04 15.40
C HIS A 257 -19.95 -7.51 14.31
N LEU A 258 -19.34 -6.34 14.56
CA LEU A 258 -18.42 -5.66 13.62
C LEU A 258 -17.36 -6.63 13.06
N ILE A 259 -16.70 -7.40 13.92
CA ILE A 259 -15.66 -8.35 13.48
C ILE A 259 -16.30 -9.59 12.85
N GLY A 260 -17.29 -10.22 13.50
CA GLY A 260 -17.90 -11.46 13.03
C GLY A 260 -18.42 -11.37 11.60
N ASP A 261 -19.11 -10.27 11.29
CA ASP A 261 -19.68 -10.08 9.97
C ASP A 261 -18.67 -9.60 8.92
N ASN A 262 -17.55 -8.96 9.33
CA ASN A 262 -16.66 -8.27 8.42
C ASN A 262 -15.20 -8.76 8.48
N ILE A 263 -14.91 -9.89 9.10
CA ILE A 263 -13.53 -10.36 9.24
C ILE A 263 -12.79 -10.45 7.89
N HIS A 264 -13.47 -10.96 6.86
CA HIS A 264 -12.88 -11.07 5.53
C HIS A 264 -12.66 -9.70 4.86
N GLU A 265 -13.49 -8.69 5.19
CA GLU A 265 -13.30 -7.32 4.70
C GLU A 265 -12.02 -6.69 5.26
N PHE A 266 -11.67 -6.97 6.52
CA PHE A 266 -10.44 -6.50 7.15
C PHE A 266 -9.17 -7.25 6.69
N LEU A 267 -9.32 -8.45 6.11
CA LEU A 267 -8.22 -9.25 5.58
C LEU A 267 -7.97 -9.01 4.09
N ALA A 268 -9.01 -8.69 3.33
CA ALA A 268 -8.93 -8.53 1.89
C ALA A 268 -7.94 -7.44 1.42
N PRO A 269 -7.78 -6.29 2.13
CA PRO A 269 -6.78 -5.28 1.76
C PRO A 269 -5.33 -5.76 1.76
N LEU A 270 -5.01 -6.86 2.42
CA LEU A 270 -3.67 -7.48 2.34
C LEU A 270 -3.34 -7.94 0.92
N ILE A 271 -4.34 -8.37 0.16
CA ILE A 271 -4.18 -9.08 -1.10
C ILE A 271 -4.38 -8.15 -2.30
N TYR A 272 -5.53 -7.48 -2.37
CA TYR A 272 -5.83 -6.67 -3.54
C TYR A 272 -5.02 -5.36 -3.56
N GLU A 273 -4.87 -4.77 -4.74
CA GLU A 273 -3.99 -3.63 -5.06
C GLU A 273 -2.50 -3.90 -4.83
N GLY A 274 -2.13 -5.15 -4.86
CA GLY A 274 -0.79 -5.66 -4.63
C GLY A 274 -0.65 -6.33 -3.27
N GLU A 275 -0.34 -7.60 -3.28
CA GLU A 275 -0.03 -8.37 -2.08
C GLU A 275 1.23 -7.80 -1.39
N GLY A 276 1.26 -7.83 -0.06
CA GLY A 276 2.26 -7.12 0.74
C GLY A 276 3.71 -7.47 0.42
N ASP A 277 4.06 -8.76 0.29
CA ASP A 277 5.42 -9.16 -0.03
C ASP A 277 5.81 -8.86 -1.48
N MET A 278 4.85 -8.94 -2.42
CA MET A 278 5.09 -8.51 -3.81
C MET A 278 5.31 -7.01 -3.89
N LEU A 279 4.61 -6.20 -3.10
CA LEU A 279 4.86 -4.77 -3.00
C LEU A 279 6.21 -4.46 -2.34
N ASN A 280 6.64 -5.23 -1.34
CA ASN A 280 7.98 -5.12 -0.75
C ASN A 280 9.06 -5.40 -1.79
N MET A 281 8.84 -6.36 -2.69
CA MET A 281 9.75 -6.65 -3.81
C MET A 281 9.76 -5.52 -4.83
N ALA A 282 8.60 -4.96 -5.19
CA ALA A 282 8.49 -3.82 -6.09
C ALA A 282 9.19 -2.57 -5.50
N PHE A 283 8.96 -2.29 -4.22
CA PHE A 283 9.64 -1.24 -3.47
C PHE A 283 11.16 -1.38 -3.55
N PHE A 284 11.69 -2.56 -3.24
CA PHE A 284 13.12 -2.82 -3.29
C PHE A 284 13.68 -2.64 -4.71
N LYS A 285 13.03 -3.21 -5.72
CA LYS A 285 13.46 -3.09 -7.12
C LYS A 285 13.54 -1.63 -7.57
N THR A 286 12.53 -0.82 -7.23
CA THR A 286 12.53 0.61 -7.57
C THR A 286 13.65 1.34 -6.84
N LEU A 287 13.85 1.06 -5.55
CA LEU A 287 14.89 1.70 -4.72
C LEU A 287 16.30 1.43 -5.22
N VAL A 288 16.60 0.22 -5.73
CA VAL A 288 17.95 -0.16 -6.17
C VAL A 288 18.22 0.16 -7.65
N LYS A 289 17.20 0.54 -8.42
CA LYS A 289 17.30 0.68 -9.87
C LYS A 289 18.42 1.64 -10.30
N ASP A 290 18.38 2.87 -9.82
CA ASP A 290 19.34 3.90 -10.21
C ASP A 290 20.76 3.58 -9.75
N HIS A 291 20.88 3.04 -8.54
CA HIS A 291 22.16 2.57 -7.99
C HIS A 291 22.73 1.42 -8.83
N GLY A 292 21.88 0.49 -9.25
CA GLY A 292 22.21 -0.63 -10.12
C GLY A 292 22.71 -0.19 -11.48
N VAL A 293 21.96 0.67 -12.14
CA VAL A 293 22.32 1.24 -13.46
C VAL A 293 23.64 1.99 -13.39
N LYS A 294 23.83 2.79 -12.34
CA LYS A 294 25.02 3.64 -12.20
C LYS A 294 26.30 2.87 -11.91
N TYR A 295 26.26 1.89 -11.01
CA TYR A 295 27.47 1.28 -10.46
C TYR A 295 27.67 -0.19 -10.84
N PHE A 296 26.59 -0.96 -11.03
CA PHE A 296 26.69 -2.41 -11.23
C PHE A 296 26.51 -2.83 -12.68
N GLU A 297 25.64 -2.17 -13.44
CA GLU A 297 25.37 -2.51 -14.83
C GLU A 297 26.61 -2.36 -15.74
N PRO A 298 27.42 -1.30 -15.65
CA PRO A 298 28.65 -1.16 -16.45
C PRO A 298 29.65 -2.29 -16.17
N ILE A 299 29.78 -2.69 -14.91
CA ILE A 299 30.65 -3.79 -14.51
C ILE A 299 30.09 -5.11 -15.02
N GLY A 300 28.78 -5.33 -14.90
CA GLY A 300 28.09 -6.50 -15.42
C GLY A 300 28.27 -6.69 -16.94
N LYS A 301 28.10 -5.61 -17.71
CA LYS A 301 28.36 -5.61 -19.17
C LYS A 301 29.81 -5.98 -19.51
N LEU A 302 30.80 -5.49 -18.74
CA LEU A 302 32.19 -5.85 -18.91
C LEU A 302 32.43 -7.34 -18.64
N LEU A 303 31.86 -7.87 -17.54
CA LEU A 303 32.01 -9.27 -17.15
C LEU A 303 31.37 -10.21 -18.18
N ALA A 304 30.18 -9.88 -18.67
CA ALA A 304 29.50 -10.61 -19.72
C ALA A 304 30.33 -10.67 -21.00
N LYS A 305 30.87 -9.52 -21.45
CA LYS A 305 31.76 -9.47 -22.63
C LYS A 305 33.02 -10.32 -22.47
N LYS A 306 33.55 -10.45 -21.23
CA LYS A 306 34.73 -11.27 -20.93
C LYS A 306 34.41 -12.69 -20.53
N GLN A 307 33.13 -13.09 -20.53
CA GLN A 307 32.65 -14.39 -20.06
C GLN A 307 33.14 -14.77 -18.65
N ARG A 308 33.22 -13.79 -17.75
CA ARG A 308 33.73 -13.94 -16.38
C ARG A 308 32.60 -13.67 -15.36
N LYS A 309 32.68 -14.35 -14.22
CA LYS A 309 31.77 -14.14 -13.08
C LYS A 309 32.28 -13.08 -12.08
N LYS A 310 33.57 -12.74 -12.10
CA LYS A 310 34.20 -11.77 -11.19
C LYS A 310 35.21 -10.91 -11.96
N PRO A 311 35.43 -9.64 -11.55
CA PRO A 311 36.49 -8.79 -12.09
C PRO A 311 37.88 -9.39 -11.77
N ALA A 312 38.82 -9.25 -12.69
CA ALA A 312 40.23 -9.51 -12.45
C ALA A 312 40.95 -8.25 -11.97
N ILE A 313 42.08 -8.39 -11.30
CA ILE A 313 42.90 -7.25 -10.83
C ILE A 313 43.24 -6.31 -12.00
N SER A 314 43.54 -6.86 -13.18
CA SER A 314 43.77 -6.10 -14.40
C SER A 314 42.58 -5.22 -14.81
N ASP A 315 41.35 -5.61 -14.52
CA ASP A 315 40.18 -4.81 -14.86
C ASP A 315 40.12 -3.51 -14.04
N PHE A 316 40.55 -3.56 -12.76
CA PHE A 316 40.64 -2.37 -11.90
C PHE A 316 41.70 -1.38 -12.38
N VAL A 317 42.84 -1.90 -12.82
CA VAL A 317 43.95 -1.07 -13.32
C VAL A 317 43.65 -0.48 -14.69
N LEU A 318 43.15 -1.29 -15.62
CA LEU A 318 42.92 -0.86 -17.01
C LEU A 318 41.62 -0.06 -17.18
N ARG A 319 40.68 -0.12 -16.24
CA ARG A 319 39.37 0.52 -16.32
C ARG A 319 38.93 1.14 -14.99
N PRO A 320 39.74 2.02 -14.41
CA PRO A 320 39.45 2.62 -13.10
C PRO A 320 38.12 3.40 -13.10
N HIS A 321 37.72 3.97 -14.24
CA HIS A 321 36.47 4.71 -14.40
C HIS A 321 35.22 3.88 -14.14
N LEU A 322 35.28 2.54 -14.20
CA LEU A 322 34.14 1.66 -13.89
C LEU A 322 34.06 1.36 -12.37
N PHE A 323 35.17 1.29 -11.67
CA PHE A 323 35.22 0.84 -10.28
C PHE A 323 35.41 1.99 -9.29
N PHE A 324 36.17 3.02 -9.66
CA PHE A 324 36.47 4.16 -8.81
C PHE A 324 35.21 4.94 -8.33
N PRO A 325 34.19 5.21 -9.19
CA PRO A 325 32.97 5.87 -8.73
C PRO A 325 32.25 5.12 -7.62
N TYR A 326 32.19 3.78 -7.72
CA TYR A 326 31.61 2.95 -6.66
C TYR A 326 32.43 2.95 -5.38
N ALA A 327 33.74 2.81 -5.48
CA ALA A 327 34.65 2.86 -4.31
C ALA A 327 34.55 4.22 -3.59
N THR A 328 34.50 5.32 -4.34
CA THR A 328 34.31 6.66 -3.80
C THR A 328 32.96 6.82 -3.13
N TRP A 329 31.89 6.26 -3.75
CA TRP A 329 30.55 6.27 -3.16
C TRP A 329 30.52 5.50 -1.81
N VAL A 330 31.14 4.31 -1.76
CA VAL A 330 31.26 3.53 -0.51
C VAL A 330 32.03 4.31 0.54
N ALA A 331 33.21 4.85 0.20
CA ALA A 331 34.03 5.61 1.14
C ALA A 331 33.24 6.82 1.71
N ARG A 332 32.58 7.60 0.87
CA ARG A 332 31.75 8.72 1.30
C ARG A 332 30.66 8.30 2.25
N ASN A 333 29.92 7.25 1.93
CA ASN A 333 28.80 6.80 2.76
C ASN A 333 29.23 6.08 4.05
N THR A 334 30.51 5.64 4.13
CA THR A 334 31.08 5.05 5.34
C THR A 334 31.63 6.13 6.29
N ILE A 335 32.27 7.17 5.75
CA ILE A 335 32.97 8.20 6.52
C ILE A 335 32.07 9.40 6.81
N SER A 336 31.11 9.68 5.92
CA SER A 336 30.28 10.88 5.99
C SER A 336 29.35 10.84 7.22
N PRO A 337 29.34 11.90 8.04
CA PRO A 337 28.34 12.01 9.07
C PRO A 337 26.94 12.05 8.46
N SER A 338 25.96 11.70 9.28
CA SER A 338 24.54 11.81 8.93
C SER A 338 24.22 13.19 8.36
N PRO A 339 23.45 13.32 7.24
CA PRO A 339 22.98 14.64 6.83
C PRO A 339 22.36 15.35 8.02
N SER A 340 22.72 16.62 8.19
CA SER A 340 22.08 17.47 9.18
C SER A 340 20.65 17.73 8.73
N VAL A 341 19.72 16.95 9.27
CA VAL A 341 18.28 17.24 9.13
C VAL A 341 17.92 18.15 10.28
N ASP A 342 17.31 19.28 10.00
CA ASP A 342 16.78 20.16 11.04
C ASP A 342 15.62 19.44 11.74
N ILE A 343 15.86 19.08 12.99
CA ILE A 343 14.89 18.44 13.89
C ILE A 343 14.59 19.30 15.13
N THR A 344 15.01 20.56 15.10
CA THR A 344 14.87 21.51 16.26
C THR A 344 13.42 21.86 16.53
N HIS A 345 12.59 21.82 15.49
CA HIS A 345 11.16 22.07 15.55
C HIS A 345 10.32 20.90 16.10
N LEU A 346 10.95 19.74 16.29
CA LEU A 346 10.25 18.53 16.77
C LEU A 346 10.04 18.57 18.28
N PRO A 347 8.91 18.06 18.80
CA PRO A 347 8.69 17.85 20.21
C PRO A 347 9.82 17.01 20.82
N SER A 348 10.34 17.40 21.98
CA SER A 348 11.50 16.78 22.62
C SER A 348 11.40 15.25 22.78
N LYS A 349 10.19 14.74 23.08
CA LYS A 349 9.89 13.31 23.19
C LYS A 349 10.09 12.57 21.86
N LEU A 350 9.91 13.22 20.71
CA LEU A 350 9.93 12.61 19.38
C LEU A 350 11.33 12.70 18.71
N VAL A 351 12.18 13.61 19.16
CA VAL A 351 13.57 13.77 18.66
C VAL A 351 14.37 12.47 18.64
N PRO A 352 14.35 11.60 19.69
CA PRO A 352 15.10 10.33 19.67
C PRO A 352 14.61 9.37 18.57
N HIS A 353 13.32 9.40 18.22
CA HIS A 353 12.76 8.56 17.17
C HIS A 353 13.19 9.03 15.77
N ALA A 354 13.17 10.33 15.52
CA ALA A 354 13.68 10.91 14.29
C ALA A 354 15.17 10.60 14.09
N LYS A 355 16.00 10.81 15.13
CA LYS A 355 17.43 10.48 15.10
C LYS A 355 17.67 8.99 14.79
N PHE A 356 16.93 8.09 15.43
CA PHE A 356 17.01 6.66 15.16
C PHE A 356 16.70 6.35 13.71
N ALA A 357 15.60 6.87 13.18
CA ALA A 357 15.17 6.61 11.81
C ALA A 357 16.16 7.15 10.78
N ILE A 358 16.62 8.39 10.92
CA ILE A 358 17.62 9.02 10.04
C ILE A 358 18.91 8.19 10.03
N LYS A 359 19.46 7.85 11.20
CA LYS A 359 20.69 7.06 11.32
C LYS A 359 20.58 5.70 10.63
N ASN A 360 19.46 4.99 10.83
CA ASN A 360 19.28 3.66 10.26
C ASN A 360 18.96 3.70 8.75
N LEU A 361 18.25 4.71 8.24
CA LEU A 361 18.10 4.92 6.81
C LEU A 361 19.44 5.13 6.10
N GLN A 362 20.36 5.84 6.73
CA GLN A 362 21.70 6.01 6.17
C GLN A 362 22.51 4.72 6.17
N LYS A 363 22.46 3.97 7.27
CA LYS A 363 23.10 2.65 7.35
C LYS A 363 22.55 1.70 6.28
N SER A 364 21.26 1.73 6.01
CA SER A 364 20.59 0.89 5.02
C SER A 364 21.11 1.09 3.61
N ARG A 365 21.64 2.27 3.25
CA ARG A 365 22.25 2.49 1.93
C ARG A 365 23.41 1.53 1.68
N LEU A 366 24.30 1.40 2.65
CA LEU A 366 25.45 0.49 2.55
C LEU A 366 25.00 -0.97 2.56
N GLU A 367 24.04 -1.31 3.41
CA GLU A 367 23.48 -2.67 3.49
C GLU A 367 22.85 -3.10 2.15
N ILE A 368 22.06 -2.24 1.52
CA ILE A 368 21.48 -2.49 0.18
C ILE A 368 22.58 -2.69 -0.85
N SER A 369 23.55 -1.78 -0.87
CA SER A 369 24.63 -1.85 -1.86
C SER A 369 25.50 -3.09 -1.66
N GLU A 370 25.71 -3.54 -0.42
CA GLU A 370 26.41 -4.78 -0.14
C GLU A 370 25.62 -6.03 -0.60
N LEU A 371 24.31 -6.04 -0.40
CA LEU A 371 23.46 -7.11 -0.94
C LEU A 371 23.56 -7.18 -2.48
N MET A 372 23.50 -6.04 -3.15
CA MET A 372 23.67 -5.99 -4.61
C MET A 372 25.02 -6.51 -5.06
N ARG A 373 26.10 -6.10 -4.37
CA ARG A 373 27.46 -6.56 -4.64
C ARG A 373 27.65 -8.06 -4.40
N THR A 374 27.06 -8.57 -3.32
CA THR A 374 27.22 -9.96 -2.89
C THR A 374 26.46 -10.91 -3.80
N TYR A 375 25.22 -10.61 -4.10
CA TYR A 375 24.33 -11.52 -4.83
C TYR A 375 24.26 -11.25 -6.33
N GLN A 376 24.57 -10.03 -6.78
CA GLN A 376 24.56 -9.64 -8.20
C GLN A 376 23.22 -10.03 -8.88
N LEU A 377 23.27 -10.75 -10.01
CA LEU A 377 22.07 -11.21 -10.72
C LEU A 377 21.22 -12.20 -9.90
N LYS A 378 21.82 -12.91 -8.94
CA LYS A 378 21.12 -13.81 -8.03
C LYS A 378 20.37 -13.09 -6.90
N LEU A 379 20.43 -11.77 -6.86
CA LEU A 379 19.69 -10.99 -5.87
C LEU A 379 18.17 -11.21 -6.01
N ALA A 380 17.68 -11.38 -7.24
CA ALA A 380 16.28 -11.69 -7.51
C ALA A 380 15.77 -12.97 -6.81
N ASP A 381 16.68 -13.92 -6.52
CA ASP A 381 16.37 -15.17 -5.81
C ASP A 381 16.41 -15.01 -4.29
N ARG A 382 16.78 -13.84 -3.77
CA ARG A 382 16.87 -13.53 -2.33
C ARG A 382 15.67 -12.76 -1.82
N GLN A 383 14.48 -13.14 -2.24
CA GLN A 383 13.22 -12.45 -2.00
C GLN A 383 12.94 -12.21 -0.52
N CYS A 384 13.13 -13.20 0.36
CA CYS A 384 12.93 -13.04 1.80
C CYS A 384 13.83 -11.94 2.39
N ARG A 385 15.11 -11.89 1.98
CA ARG A 385 16.05 -10.87 2.47
C ARG A 385 15.65 -9.48 1.99
N MET A 386 15.25 -9.38 0.73
CA MET A 386 14.76 -8.13 0.13
C MET A 386 13.48 -7.65 0.82
N SER A 387 12.52 -8.55 1.10
CA SER A 387 11.28 -8.22 1.79
C SER A 387 11.53 -7.71 3.22
N ILE A 388 12.40 -8.39 4.00
CA ILE A 388 12.76 -7.94 5.36
C ILE A 388 13.36 -6.53 5.34
N LEU A 389 14.33 -6.28 4.43
CA LEU A 389 14.97 -4.97 4.34
C LEU A 389 14.00 -3.88 3.89
N SER A 390 13.14 -4.18 2.90
CA SER A 390 12.08 -3.27 2.46
C SER A 390 11.16 -2.89 3.60
N ARG A 391 10.71 -3.86 4.38
CA ARG A 391 9.82 -3.64 5.52
C ARG A 391 10.47 -2.76 6.59
N ASN A 392 11.74 -3.01 6.89
CA ASN A 392 12.48 -2.18 7.84
C ASN A 392 12.59 -0.73 7.36
N LEU A 393 12.89 -0.51 6.07
CA LEU A 393 12.93 0.82 5.48
C LEU A 393 11.58 1.52 5.54
N GLN A 394 10.51 0.81 5.21
CA GLN A 394 9.15 1.34 5.31
C GLN A 394 8.79 1.74 6.74
N HIS A 395 9.15 0.93 7.75
CA HIS A 395 8.96 1.28 9.16
C HIS A 395 9.77 2.51 9.56
N LEU A 396 11.02 2.66 9.11
CA LEU A 396 11.85 3.84 9.37
C LEU A 396 11.23 5.10 8.78
N ILE A 397 10.71 5.03 7.54
CA ILE A 397 10.01 6.14 6.89
C ILE A 397 8.72 6.45 7.63
N THR A 398 7.95 5.43 8.04
CA THR A 398 6.73 5.61 8.83
C THR A 398 7.00 6.33 10.15
N ILE A 399 8.11 6.02 10.84
CA ILE A 399 8.54 6.77 12.04
C ILE A 399 8.70 8.25 11.72
N LEU A 400 9.44 8.60 10.66
CA LEU A 400 9.67 10.01 10.28
C LEU A 400 8.38 10.73 9.92
N VAL A 401 7.51 10.08 9.14
CA VAL A 401 6.22 10.63 8.73
C VAL A 401 5.30 10.84 9.94
N THR A 402 5.25 9.87 10.87
CA THR A 402 4.46 9.98 12.11
C THR A 402 4.96 11.12 12.98
N VAL A 403 6.28 11.25 13.16
CA VAL A 403 6.91 12.34 13.93
C VAL A 403 6.61 13.70 13.30
N GLY A 404 6.78 13.84 11.98
CA GLY A 404 6.51 15.09 11.26
C GLY A 404 5.03 15.49 11.34
N TYR A 405 4.12 14.55 11.10
CA TYR A 405 2.68 14.77 11.21
C TYR A 405 2.27 15.23 12.61
N THR A 406 2.81 14.57 13.65
CA THR A 406 2.54 14.91 15.05
C THR A 406 3.09 16.30 15.40
N SER A 407 4.24 16.68 14.85
CA SER A 407 4.80 18.02 15.07
C SER A 407 3.92 19.12 14.50
N SER A 408 3.32 18.90 13.33
CA SER A 408 2.41 19.87 12.68
C SER A 408 1.02 19.90 13.32
N ASN A 409 0.62 18.82 14.02
CA ASN A 409 -0.69 18.68 14.67
C ASN A 409 -0.50 18.39 16.16
N TYR A 410 0.36 19.19 16.82
CA TYR A 410 0.81 18.91 18.17
C TYR A 410 -0.27 19.11 19.23
N ASP A 411 -0.51 18.05 19.99
CA ASP A 411 -1.08 18.07 21.32
C ASP A 411 -0.39 17.00 22.18
N ASN A 412 -0.52 17.10 23.50
CA ASN A 412 0.18 16.21 24.41
C ASN A 412 -0.23 14.73 24.26
N VAL A 413 -1.48 14.46 23.96
CA VAL A 413 -1.98 13.08 23.82
C VAL A 413 -1.48 12.48 22.52
N THR A 414 -1.57 13.22 21.43
CA THR A 414 -1.07 12.79 20.11
C THR A 414 0.45 12.54 20.16
N ALA A 415 1.20 13.39 20.90
CA ALA A 415 2.65 13.16 21.09
C ALA A 415 2.95 11.90 21.91
N GLU A 416 2.16 11.58 22.93
CA GLU A 416 2.27 10.32 23.68
C GLU A 416 1.93 9.08 22.82
N ILE A 417 0.91 9.18 21.97
CA ILE A 417 0.53 8.12 21.02
C ILE A 417 1.67 7.91 20.01
N ALA A 418 2.23 8.99 19.46
CA ALA A 418 3.34 8.92 18.50
C ALA A 418 4.60 8.31 19.13
N ASP A 419 4.91 8.63 20.38
CA ASP A 419 6.03 8.09 21.12
C ASP A 419 5.91 6.56 21.25
N VAL A 420 4.75 6.05 21.70
CA VAL A 420 4.48 4.60 21.81
C VAL A 420 4.50 3.93 20.44
N ALA A 421 3.87 4.53 19.42
CA ALA A 421 3.86 3.99 18.08
C ALA A 421 5.27 3.85 17.49
N CYS A 422 6.10 4.88 17.63
CA CYS A 422 7.50 4.86 17.17
C CYS A 422 8.35 3.84 17.94
N GLU A 423 8.14 3.65 19.26
CA GLU A 423 8.81 2.60 20.02
C GLU A 423 8.45 1.21 19.50
N ASN A 424 7.17 0.94 19.24
CA ASN A 424 6.72 -0.33 18.69
C ASN A 424 7.36 -0.60 17.31
N LEU A 425 7.45 0.40 16.45
CA LEU A 425 8.11 0.26 15.15
C LEU A 425 9.61 0.01 15.29
N LYS A 426 10.29 0.68 16.22
CA LYS A 426 11.70 0.40 16.50
C LYS A 426 11.91 -1.04 16.96
N ASN A 427 11.07 -1.55 17.85
CA ASN A 427 11.15 -2.93 18.32
C ASN A 427 10.95 -3.92 17.17
N LYS A 428 10.00 -3.66 16.26
CA LYS A 428 9.80 -4.47 15.02
C LYS A 428 11.04 -4.46 14.12
N ILE A 429 11.69 -3.29 13.94
CA ILE A 429 12.92 -3.17 13.13
C ILE A 429 14.09 -3.91 13.78
N LEU A 430 14.23 -3.81 15.09
CA LEU A 430 15.32 -4.43 15.84
C LEU A 430 15.09 -5.92 16.14
N GLY A 431 13.87 -6.43 15.91
CA GLY A 431 13.49 -7.79 16.25
C GLY A 431 13.52 -8.08 17.75
N CYS A 432 13.23 -7.09 18.59
CA CYS A 432 13.26 -7.21 20.05
C CYS A 432 11.85 -7.05 20.67
N HIS A 433 11.71 -7.59 21.86
CA HIS A 433 10.50 -7.40 22.67
C HIS A 433 10.54 -6.04 23.37
N PRO A 434 9.34 -5.45 23.68
CA PRO A 434 9.29 -4.23 24.48
C PRO A 434 9.89 -4.45 25.88
N SER A 435 10.61 -3.46 26.37
CA SER A 435 11.08 -3.44 27.77
C SER A 435 9.93 -3.14 28.73
N ASP A 436 10.10 -3.47 30.02
CA ASP A 436 9.11 -3.15 31.06
C ASP A 436 8.75 -1.65 31.11
N ALA A 437 9.72 -0.78 30.86
CA ALA A 437 9.45 0.65 30.80
C ALA A 437 8.54 1.04 29.62
N GLN A 438 8.76 0.43 28.46
CA GLN A 438 7.89 0.62 27.28
C GLN A 438 6.49 0.03 27.51
N ILE A 439 6.39 -1.14 28.13
CA ILE A 439 5.11 -1.74 28.52
C ILE A 439 4.35 -0.79 29.44
N ARG A 440 4.96 -0.33 30.54
CA ARG A 440 4.30 0.61 31.47
C ARG A 440 3.87 1.91 30.79
N LYS A 441 4.65 2.42 29.83
CA LYS A 441 4.28 3.61 29.05
C LYS A 441 3.04 3.34 28.19
N SER A 442 3.01 2.22 27.47
CA SER A 442 1.86 1.80 26.64
C SER A 442 0.59 1.62 27.48
N VAL A 443 0.69 0.94 28.60
CA VAL A 443 -0.40 0.71 29.55
C VAL A 443 -0.96 2.03 30.08
N LYS A 444 -0.12 2.93 30.58
CA LYS A 444 -0.53 4.26 31.07
C LYS A 444 -1.23 5.09 29.98
N LEU A 445 -0.74 5.00 28.75
CA LEU A 445 -1.41 5.65 27.61
C LEU A 445 -2.79 5.04 27.36
N GLY A 446 -2.92 3.72 27.35
CA GLY A 446 -4.19 3.03 27.16
C GLY A 446 -5.21 3.35 28.25
N GLU A 447 -4.78 3.43 29.51
CA GLU A 447 -5.61 3.89 30.63
C GLU A 447 -6.15 5.30 30.39
N LYS A 448 -5.26 6.24 30.00
CA LYS A 448 -5.61 7.62 29.68
C LYS A 448 -6.61 7.71 28.54
N LEU A 449 -6.41 6.94 27.45
CA LEU A 449 -7.30 6.93 26.30
C LEU A 449 -8.66 6.30 26.58
N SER A 450 -8.72 5.32 27.49
CA SER A 450 -9.96 4.68 27.91
C SER A 450 -10.79 5.59 28.81
N SER A 451 -10.16 6.44 29.62
CA SER A 451 -10.84 7.36 30.56
C SER A 451 -11.29 8.63 29.86
N GLN A 452 -10.55 9.12 28.86
CA GLN A 452 -10.84 10.31 28.07
C GLN A 452 -11.46 9.91 26.73
N GLN A 453 -12.46 10.66 26.26
CA GLN A 453 -12.94 10.50 24.88
C GLN A 453 -11.88 11.10 23.94
N TRP A 454 -10.98 10.25 23.43
CA TRP A 454 -10.03 10.63 22.39
C TRP A 454 -10.70 10.45 21.03
N GLY A 455 -10.62 11.48 20.20
CA GLY A 455 -11.29 11.50 18.91
C GLY A 455 -12.68 12.11 18.95
N ASP A 456 -13.22 12.39 17.78
CA ASP A 456 -14.48 13.10 17.65
C ASP A 456 -15.64 12.33 18.30
N LYS A 457 -16.53 13.07 18.88
CA LYS A 457 -17.62 12.67 19.79
C LYS A 457 -18.75 11.93 19.08
N THR A 458 -18.46 11.05 18.16
CA THR A 458 -19.48 10.22 17.52
C THR A 458 -20.19 9.36 18.56
N ASP A 459 -21.50 9.31 18.43
CA ASP A 459 -22.37 8.59 19.34
C ASP A 459 -22.06 7.08 19.33
N ILE A 460 -21.20 6.67 20.27
CA ILE A 460 -20.68 5.31 20.43
C ILE A 460 -21.82 4.28 20.64
N ARG A 461 -23.02 4.72 21.01
CA ARG A 461 -24.20 3.86 21.26
C ARG A 461 -24.66 3.08 20.02
N THR A 462 -24.32 3.55 18.81
CA THR A 462 -24.69 2.88 17.58
C THR A 462 -23.82 1.67 17.23
N ILE A 463 -22.64 1.54 17.85
CA ILE A 463 -21.67 0.47 17.56
C ILE A 463 -21.81 -0.72 18.53
N LEU A 464 -22.46 -0.50 19.67
CA LEU A 464 -22.75 -1.59 20.62
C LEU A 464 -23.92 -2.41 20.09
N MET A 465 -23.68 -3.71 19.92
CA MET A 465 -24.76 -4.65 19.65
C MET A 465 -25.78 -4.60 20.78
N ARG A 466 -27.05 -4.45 20.41
CA ARG A 466 -28.17 -4.76 21.34
C ARG A 466 -28.37 -6.27 21.31
N TYR A 467 -28.28 -6.87 22.46
CA TYR A 467 -28.65 -8.27 22.68
C TYR A 467 -30.17 -8.37 22.78
#